data_9d26b031f163e8247bbe2c18d2e915ca
#
_entry.id   9d26b031f163e8247bbe2c18d2e915ca
#
_cell.length_a   1.000
_cell.length_b   1.000
_cell.length_c   1.000
_cell.angle_alpha   90.00
_cell.angle_beta   90.00
_cell.angle_gamma   90.00
#
_symmetry.space_group_name_H-M   'P 1'
#
loop_
_entity.id
_entity.type
_entity.pdbx_description
1 polymer ?
#
loop_
_entity_poly.entity_id
_entity_poly.type
_entity_poly.pdbx_seq_one_letter_code
_entity_poly.pdbx_strand_id
1 'polypeptide(L)'
;MKRYLYYLGVLALILWGCAGPPPEYAPPEDLFIQEVSEIPGVSKEALFNGAKIWVAKSFSSDLDVIQYANREQGVVVGKTSIPHERPSKLGGPERFELRFTVVAETKDEKIRTTFKDLRLMGGLGIDPLLASDMEVIRPKLEESVQALVASYEKKSEMEDW
;
A
#
# COMPACT_ATOMS: atom_id res chain seq x y z
N MET A 1 40.03 45.19 -11.83
CA MET A 1 39.63 43.94 -12.57
C MET A 1 39.76 42.66 -11.72
N LYS A 2 40.85 42.46 -10.95
CA LYS A 2 41.03 41.20 -10.16
C LYS A 2 40.00 40.98 -9.03
N ARG A 3 39.44 42.04 -8.43
CA ARG A 3 38.47 41.95 -7.32
C ARG A 3 37.08 41.45 -7.78
N TYR A 4 36.67 41.79 -8.98
CA TYR A 4 35.37 41.34 -9.52
C TYR A 4 35.35 39.83 -9.90
N LEU A 5 36.52 39.31 -10.28
CA LEU A 5 36.67 37.87 -10.57
C LEU A 5 36.47 37.02 -9.30
N TYR A 6 36.87 37.53 -8.14
CA TYR A 6 36.70 36.84 -6.86
C TYR A 6 35.24 36.74 -6.43
N TYR A 7 34.47 37.83 -6.62
CA TYR A 7 33.04 37.85 -6.30
C TYR A 7 32.20 36.97 -7.25
N LEU A 8 32.58 36.89 -8.52
CA LEU A 8 31.96 36.00 -9.49
C LEU A 8 32.21 34.51 -9.15
N GLY A 9 33.40 34.17 -8.69
CA GLY A 9 33.75 32.81 -8.26
C GLY A 9 32.98 32.36 -7.00
N VAL A 10 32.82 33.24 -6.02
CA VAL A 10 32.08 32.97 -4.79
C VAL A 10 30.57 32.84 -5.08
N LEU A 11 30.02 33.68 -5.97
CA LEU A 11 28.62 33.60 -6.38
C LEU A 11 28.28 32.29 -7.11
N ALA A 12 29.20 31.78 -7.96
CA ALA A 12 29.03 30.51 -8.68
C ALA A 12 29.05 29.29 -7.74
N LEU A 13 29.84 29.34 -6.66
CA LEU A 13 29.88 28.25 -5.65
C LEU A 13 28.61 28.17 -4.80
N ILE A 14 27.92 29.29 -4.57
CA ILE A 14 26.67 29.34 -3.79
C ILE A 14 25.49 28.76 -4.60
N LEU A 15 25.52 28.88 -5.93
CA LEU A 15 24.44 28.39 -6.81
C LEU A 15 24.49 26.87 -7.05
N TRP A 16 25.60 26.19 -6.79
CA TRP A 16 25.74 24.75 -6.98
C TRP A 16 25.32 23.90 -5.77
N GLY A 17 25.03 24.53 -4.64
CA GLY A 17 24.78 23.83 -3.36
C GLY A 17 23.34 23.44 -3.05
N CYS A 18 22.34 23.78 -3.90
CA CYS A 18 20.92 23.62 -3.53
C CYS A 18 20.14 22.56 -4.31
N ALA A 19 20.74 21.81 -5.21
CA ALA A 19 20.07 20.69 -5.85
C ALA A 19 20.23 19.45 -4.96
N GLY A 20 19.19 19.14 -4.16
CA GLY A 20 19.09 17.83 -3.49
C GLY A 20 19.11 16.69 -4.53
N PRO A 21 19.39 15.45 -4.12
CA PRO A 21 19.33 14.30 -5.02
C PRO A 21 17.93 14.24 -5.67
N PRO A 22 17.87 13.80 -6.94
CA PRO A 22 16.57 13.62 -7.60
C PRO A 22 15.72 12.61 -6.83
N PRO A 23 14.37 12.73 -6.87
CA PRO A 23 13.50 11.77 -6.21
C PRO A 23 13.68 10.39 -6.84
N GLU A 24 13.83 9.36 -6.02
CA GLU A 24 13.88 7.98 -6.45
C GLU A 24 12.46 7.42 -6.52
N TYR A 25 12.03 7.03 -7.72
CA TYR A 25 10.71 6.44 -7.94
C TYR A 25 10.70 4.98 -7.54
N ALA A 26 9.55 4.51 -7.04
CA ALA A 26 9.35 3.09 -6.75
C ALA A 26 9.46 2.28 -8.05
N PRO A 27 10.31 1.22 -8.08
CA PRO A 27 10.41 0.36 -9.24
C PRO A 27 9.10 -0.45 -9.44
N PRO A 28 8.76 -0.84 -10.67
CA PRO A 28 7.49 -1.52 -10.97
C PRO A 28 7.23 -2.79 -10.15
N GLU A 29 8.28 -3.54 -9.81
CA GLU A 29 8.21 -4.74 -8.95
C GLU A 29 7.72 -4.44 -7.54
N ASP A 30 8.01 -3.27 -7.01
CA ASP A 30 7.55 -2.86 -5.68
C ASP A 30 6.07 -2.45 -5.64
N LEU A 31 5.49 -2.17 -6.82
CA LEU A 31 4.07 -1.84 -6.95
C LEU A 31 3.16 -3.08 -6.95
N PHE A 32 3.74 -4.26 -6.79
CA PHE A 32 3.05 -5.53 -6.69
C PHE A 32 3.47 -6.22 -5.39
N ILE A 33 2.54 -6.33 -4.43
CA ILE A 33 2.79 -6.94 -3.14
C ILE A 33 1.92 -8.21 -3.06
N GLN A 34 2.54 -9.36 -2.85
CA GLN A 34 1.84 -10.63 -2.74
C GLN A 34 2.31 -11.39 -1.50
N GLU A 35 1.35 -11.91 -0.75
CA GLU A 35 1.60 -12.75 0.42
C GLU A 35 0.74 -14.03 0.33
N VAL A 36 1.32 -15.15 0.74
CA VAL A 36 0.61 -16.42 0.87
C VAL A 36 0.68 -16.84 2.33
N SER A 37 -0.48 -16.97 2.96
CA SER A 37 -0.60 -17.40 4.35
C SER A 37 -1.22 -18.78 4.43
N GLU A 38 -0.66 -19.65 5.27
CA GLU A 38 -1.20 -20.96 5.61
C GLU A 38 -2.02 -20.85 6.90
N ILE A 39 -3.25 -21.38 6.88
CA ILE A 39 -4.19 -21.30 8.00
C ILE A 39 -4.75 -22.69 8.22
N PRO A 40 -4.02 -23.57 8.96
CA PRO A 40 -4.38 -24.97 9.15
C PRO A 40 -5.79 -25.17 9.72
N GLY A 41 -6.50 -26.17 9.21
CA GLY A 41 -7.85 -26.53 9.69
C GLY A 41 -8.97 -25.61 9.16
N VAL A 42 -8.68 -24.57 8.41
CA VAL A 42 -9.70 -23.64 7.88
C VAL A 42 -10.04 -23.98 6.43
N SER A 43 -11.32 -24.26 6.16
CA SER A 43 -11.81 -24.61 4.83
C SER A 43 -11.75 -23.41 3.87
N LYS A 44 -11.63 -23.69 2.56
CA LYS A 44 -11.72 -22.67 1.49
C LYS A 44 -12.93 -21.75 1.65
N GLU A 45 -14.08 -22.31 2.01
CA GLU A 45 -15.32 -21.54 2.19
C GLU A 45 -15.22 -20.55 3.35
N ALA A 46 -14.70 -20.98 4.49
CA ALA A 46 -14.49 -20.13 5.65
C ALA A 46 -13.48 -19.01 5.33
N LEU A 47 -12.39 -19.35 4.65
CA LEU A 47 -11.40 -18.37 4.17
C LEU A 47 -12.01 -17.36 3.21
N PHE A 48 -12.83 -17.80 2.24
CA PHE A 48 -13.51 -16.91 1.30
C PHE A 48 -14.45 -15.94 2.02
N ASN A 49 -15.27 -16.42 2.95
CA ASN A 49 -16.22 -15.58 3.69
C ASN A 49 -15.48 -14.56 4.56
N GLY A 50 -14.41 -14.97 5.24
CA GLY A 50 -13.60 -14.05 6.04
C GLY A 50 -12.86 -13.02 5.18
N ALA A 51 -12.28 -13.43 4.06
CA ALA A 51 -11.63 -12.52 3.11
C ALA A 51 -12.61 -11.46 2.58
N LYS A 52 -13.85 -11.87 2.26
CA LYS A 52 -14.90 -10.96 1.82
C LYS A 52 -15.25 -9.91 2.89
N ILE A 53 -15.38 -10.35 4.14
CA ILE A 53 -15.65 -9.47 5.28
C ILE A 53 -14.46 -8.52 5.52
N TRP A 54 -13.24 -9.07 5.46
CA TRP A 54 -12.02 -8.29 5.65
C TRP A 54 -11.88 -7.19 4.59
N VAL A 55 -12.01 -7.53 3.30
CA VAL A 55 -11.97 -6.55 2.22
C VAL A 55 -13.02 -5.45 2.42
N ALA A 56 -14.23 -5.81 2.86
CA ALA A 56 -15.30 -4.84 3.10
C ALA A 56 -15.07 -3.93 4.31
N LYS A 57 -14.30 -4.37 5.33
CA LYS A 57 -14.18 -3.66 6.61
C LYS A 57 -12.83 -2.98 6.82
N SER A 58 -11.75 -3.55 6.29
CA SER A 58 -10.39 -3.08 6.59
C SER A 58 -10.01 -1.80 5.84
N PHE A 59 -10.74 -1.48 4.80
CA PHE A 59 -10.44 -0.35 3.95
C PHE A 59 -11.64 0.58 3.91
N SER A 60 -11.51 1.72 4.57
CA SER A 60 -12.56 2.76 4.58
C SER A 60 -12.52 3.54 3.26
N SER A 61 -13.42 3.22 2.34
CA SER A 61 -13.70 4.10 1.20
C SER A 61 -15.22 4.23 1.02
N ASP A 62 -15.67 5.39 0.61
CA ASP A 62 -17.07 5.66 0.22
C ASP A 62 -17.47 4.95 -1.09
N LEU A 63 -16.60 4.09 -1.62
CA LEU A 63 -16.79 3.34 -2.85
C LEU A 63 -17.26 1.92 -2.53
N ASP A 64 -18.01 1.32 -3.44
CA ASP A 64 -18.30 -0.11 -3.44
C ASP A 64 -16.97 -0.89 -3.47
N VAL A 65 -16.48 -1.28 -2.29
CA VAL A 65 -15.15 -1.87 -2.12
C VAL A 65 -15.03 -3.17 -2.89
N ILE A 66 -16.04 -4.06 -2.79
CA ILE A 66 -16.01 -5.36 -3.47
C ILE A 66 -16.49 -5.20 -4.92
N GLN A 67 -15.59 -5.39 -5.86
CA GLN A 67 -15.86 -5.33 -7.30
C GLN A 67 -16.26 -6.69 -7.87
N TYR A 68 -15.75 -7.77 -7.29
CA TYR A 68 -16.03 -9.13 -7.73
C TYR A 68 -15.85 -10.11 -6.57
N ALA A 69 -16.76 -11.07 -6.46
CA ALA A 69 -16.61 -12.18 -5.52
C ALA A 69 -17.20 -13.45 -6.14
N ASN A 70 -16.39 -14.51 -6.23
CA ASN A 70 -16.79 -15.80 -6.73
C ASN A 70 -16.39 -16.91 -5.76
N ARG A 71 -17.38 -17.54 -5.12
CA ARG A 71 -17.19 -18.59 -4.10
C ARG A 71 -16.62 -19.88 -4.68
N GLU A 72 -17.06 -20.26 -5.88
CA GLU A 72 -16.58 -21.50 -6.53
C GLU A 72 -15.09 -21.39 -6.86
N GLN A 73 -14.67 -20.24 -7.36
CA GLN A 73 -13.26 -19.94 -7.63
C GLN A 73 -12.49 -19.63 -6.36
N GLY A 74 -13.15 -19.19 -5.29
CA GLY A 74 -12.53 -18.74 -4.05
C GLY A 74 -11.84 -17.38 -4.21
N VAL A 75 -12.38 -16.48 -5.02
CA VAL A 75 -11.75 -15.20 -5.36
C VAL A 75 -12.62 -14.04 -4.90
N VAL A 76 -11.99 -13.08 -4.22
CA VAL A 76 -12.57 -11.79 -3.87
C VAL A 76 -11.66 -10.68 -4.43
N VAL A 77 -12.22 -9.73 -5.14
CA VAL A 77 -11.51 -8.56 -5.67
C VAL A 77 -12.15 -7.30 -5.12
N GLY A 78 -11.34 -6.44 -4.53
CA GLY A 78 -11.76 -5.13 -4.03
C GLY A 78 -10.92 -4.00 -4.61
N LYS A 79 -11.54 -2.84 -4.78
CA LYS A 79 -10.84 -1.57 -5.00
C LYS A 79 -11.06 -0.68 -3.79
N THR A 80 -9.98 -0.10 -3.31
CA THR A 80 -10.02 0.65 -2.06
C THR A 80 -8.90 1.66 -1.96
N SER A 81 -8.87 2.39 -0.86
CA SER A 81 -7.83 3.37 -0.59
C SER A 81 -7.50 3.44 0.90
N ILE A 82 -6.30 3.93 1.18
CA ILE A 82 -5.86 4.31 2.53
C ILE A 82 -5.19 5.68 2.50
N PRO A 83 -5.27 6.45 3.60
CA PRO A 83 -4.56 7.71 3.71
C PRO A 83 -3.04 7.49 3.73
N HIS A 84 -2.32 8.36 3.04
CA HIS A 84 -0.87 8.42 3.01
C HIS A 84 -0.40 9.85 3.18
N GLU A 85 0.70 10.06 3.89
CA GLU A 85 1.28 11.38 4.13
C GLU A 85 2.77 11.36 3.77
N ARG A 86 3.21 12.42 3.09
CA ARG A 86 4.64 12.69 2.80
C ARG A 86 5.12 13.90 3.58
N PRO A 87 6.38 13.93 4.01
CA PRO A 87 7.00 15.16 4.50
C PRO A 87 7.04 16.21 3.40
N SER A 88 6.53 17.43 3.67
CA SER A 88 6.62 18.54 2.73
C SER A 88 7.87 19.38 2.97
N LYS A 89 8.46 19.89 1.88
CA LYS A 89 9.58 20.85 1.97
C LYS A 89 9.14 22.23 2.48
N LEU A 90 7.84 22.52 2.42
CA LEU A 90 7.27 23.83 2.84
C LEU A 90 6.74 23.83 4.27
N GLY A 91 6.88 22.71 5.00
CA GLY A 91 6.39 22.53 6.37
C GLY A 91 4.99 21.89 6.42
N GLY A 92 4.86 20.93 7.34
CA GLY A 92 3.66 20.10 7.49
C GLY A 92 3.59 18.95 6.48
N PRO A 93 2.76 17.91 6.76
CA PRO A 93 2.61 16.77 5.87
C PRO A 93 1.73 17.11 4.66
N GLU A 94 2.14 16.65 3.48
CA GLU A 94 1.28 16.59 2.31
C GLU A 94 0.43 15.33 2.38
N ARG A 95 -0.88 15.49 2.17
CA ARG A 95 -1.85 14.39 2.29
C ARG A 95 -2.22 13.85 0.93
N PHE A 96 -2.16 12.53 0.83
CA PHE A 96 -2.49 11.75 -0.34
C PHE A 96 -3.47 10.63 0.01
N GLU A 97 -4.10 10.08 -1.00
CA GLU A 97 -4.89 8.86 -0.93
C GLU A 97 -4.20 7.78 -1.76
N LEU A 98 -3.73 6.72 -1.12
CA LEU A 98 -3.20 5.56 -1.84
C LEU A 98 -4.37 4.68 -2.27
N ARG A 99 -4.64 4.60 -3.56
CA ARG A 99 -5.63 3.71 -4.17
C ARG A 99 -4.97 2.44 -4.69
N PHE A 100 -5.64 1.31 -4.52
CA PHE A 100 -5.13 0.02 -4.99
C PHE A 100 -6.26 -0.99 -5.20
N THR A 101 -5.92 -2.07 -5.89
CA THR A 101 -6.75 -3.26 -6.03
C THR A 101 -6.22 -4.34 -5.09
N VAL A 102 -7.08 -4.91 -4.25
CA VAL A 102 -6.79 -6.09 -3.44
C VAL A 102 -7.47 -7.31 -4.06
N VAL A 103 -6.72 -8.41 -4.20
CA VAL A 103 -7.21 -9.70 -4.65
C VAL A 103 -6.92 -10.73 -3.58
N ALA A 104 -7.94 -11.38 -3.04
CA ALA A 104 -7.81 -12.51 -2.13
C ALA A 104 -8.25 -13.78 -2.85
N GLU A 105 -7.37 -14.77 -2.94
CA GLU A 105 -7.61 -16.08 -3.54
C GLU A 105 -7.49 -17.14 -2.46
N THR A 106 -8.52 -17.95 -2.31
CA THR A 106 -8.62 -18.95 -1.22
C THR A 106 -8.63 -20.37 -1.76
N LYS A 107 -7.91 -21.25 -1.07
CA LYS A 107 -7.94 -22.71 -1.18
C LYS A 107 -8.08 -23.26 0.23
N ASP A 108 -8.26 -24.57 0.38
CA ASP A 108 -8.26 -25.17 1.70
C ASP A 108 -6.92 -24.87 2.41
N GLU A 109 -7.02 -24.37 3.62
CA GLU A 109 -5.90 -24.01 4.51
C GLU A 109 -4.93 -22.93 3.99
N LYS A 110 -5.25 -22.25 2.87
CA LYS A 110 -4.36 -21.24 2.28
C LYS A 110 -5.13 -20.05 1.71
N ILE A 111 -4.57 -18.89 1.95
CA ILE A 111 -5.01 -17.64 1.33
C ILE A 111 -3.84 -16.94 0.66
N ARG A 112 -4.02 -16.47 -0.56
CA ARG A 112 -3.09 -15.60 -1.26
C ARG A 112 -3.72 -14.23 -1.38
N THR A 113 -3.06 -13.23 -0.82
CA THR A 113 -3.47 -11.84 -0.92
C THR A 113 -2.50 -11.09 -1.84
N THR A 114 -3.05 -10.34 -2.77
CA THR A 114 -2.28 -9.55 -3.73
C THR A 114 -2.78 -8.12 -3.74
N PHE A 115 -1.88 -7.17 -3.54
CA PHE A 115 -2.12 -5.74 -3.75
C PHE A 115 -1.46 -5.31 -5.04
N LYS A 116 -2.23 -4.67 -5.91
CA LYS A 116 -1.78 -4.23 -7.25
C LYS A 116 -2.46 -2.93 -7.66
N ASP A 117 -2.02 -2.36 -8.78
CA ASP A 117 -2.54 -1.10 -9.32
C ASP A 117 -2.39 0.06 -8.31
N LEU A 118 -1.32 0.07 -7.51
CA LEU A 118 -1.06 1.09 -6.52
C LEU A 118 -0.91 2.45 -7.20
N ARG A 119 -1.72 3.43 -6.77
CA ARG A 119 -1.72 4.81 -7.30
C ARG A 119 -1.87 5.80 -6.16
N LEU A 120 -1.00 6.78 -6.13
CA LEU A 120 -1.08 7.87 -5.18
C LEU A 120 -1.89 9.01 -5.78
N MET A 121 -2.95 9.42 -5.09
CA MET A 121 -3.84 10.50 -5.52
C MET A 121 -3.59 11.72 -4.64
N GLY A 122 -3.11 12.79 -5.25
CA GLY A 122 -2.91 14.09 -4.60
C GLY A 122 -3.94 15.12 -5.07
N GLY A 123 -3.82 16.35 -4.57
CA GLY A 123 -4.74 17.44 -4.90
C GLY A 123 -4.78 17.82 -6.39
N LEU A 124 -3.73 17.52 -7.14
CA LEU A 124 -3.60 17.82 -8.57
C LEU A 124 -3.80 16.58 -9.48
N GLY A 125 -4.07 15.41 -8.90
CA GLY A 125 -4.27 14.17 -9.66
C GLY A 125 -3.39 13.01 -9.19
N ILE A 126 -2.88 12.21 -10.14
CA ILE A 126 -2.03 11.05 -9.84
C ILE A 126 -0.60 11.53 -9.64
N ASP A 127 -0.05 11.25 -8.46
CA ASP A 127 1.36 11.48 -8.15
C ASP A 127 2.17 10.19 -8.32
N PRO A 128 3.43 10.28 -8.76
CA PRO A 128 4.29 9.11 -8.84
C PRO A 128 4.63 8.60 -7.42
N LEU A 129 4.62 7.27 -7.25
CA LEU A 129 5.08 6.63 -6.03
C LEU A 129 6.60 6.68 -5.97
N LEU A 130 7.12 7.10 -4.81
CA LEU A 130 8.54 7.12 -4.51
C LEU A 130 8.96 5.85 -3.78
N ALA A 131 10.24 5.50 -3.84
CA ALA A 131 10.79 4.39 -3.07
C ALA A 131 10.54 4.58 -1.57
N SER A 132 10.68 5.80 -1.06
CA SER A 132 10.38 6.15 0.34
C SER A 132 8.91 5.97 0.74
N ASP A 133 7.97 6.09 -0.21
CA ASP A 133 6.56 5.80 0.09
C ASP A 133 6.38 4.29 0.32
N MET A 134 7.04 3.46 -0.48
CA MET A 134 6.92 2.02 -0.38
C MET A 134 7.49 1.47 0.93
N GLU A 135 8.49 2.14 1.52
CA GLU A 135 9.00 1.81 2.87
C GLU A 135 7.91 1.94 3.96
N VAL A 136 6.93 2.82 3.74
CA VAL A 136 5.81 3.04 4.68
C VAL A 136 4.57 2.24 4.28
N ILE A 137 4.30 2.15 2.97
CA ILE A 137 3.09 1.52 2.44
C ILE A 137 3.15 -0.01 2.59
N ARG A 138 4.27 -0.64 2.21
CA ARG A 138 4.43 -2.09 2.24
C ARG A 138 4.14 -2.69 3.61
N PRO A 139 4.77 -2.22 4.72
CA PRO A 139 4.48 -2.75 6.05
C PRO A 139 3.02 -2.62 6.47
N LYS A 140 2.34 -1.51 6.11
CA LYS A 140 0.92 -1.31 6.43
C LYS A 140 0.01 -2.32 5.72
N LEU A 141 0.31 -2.62 4.46
CA LEU A 141 -0.46 -3.61 3.70
C LEU A 141 -0.21 -5.03 4.22
N GLU A 142 1.04 -5.37 4.53
CA GLU A 142 1.42 -6.65 5.14
C GLU A 142 0.78 -6.81 6.54
N GLU A 143 0.79 -5.79 7.38
CA GLU A 143 0.10 -5.78 8.68
C GLU A 143 -1.40 -6.05 8.53
N SER A 144 -2.05 -5.51 7.50
CA SER A 144 -3.45 -5.76 7.24
C SER A 144 -3.74 -7.22 6.88
N VAL A 145 -2.81 -7.92 6.21
CA VAL A 145 -2.91 -9.36 5.93
C VAL A 145 -2.71 -10.16 7.20
N GLN A 146 -1.75 -9.80 8.05
CA GLN A 146 -1.52 -10.46 9.34
C GLN A 146 -2.75 -10.34 10.25
N ALA A 147 -3.42 -9.18 10.25
CA ALA A 147 -4.68 -9.00 10.98
C ALA A 147 -5.81 -9.91 10.44
N LEU A 148 -5.85 -10.13 9.12
CA LEU A 148 -6.77 -11.10 8.53
C LEU A 148 -6.48 -12.52 9.03
N VAL A 149 -5.21 -12.96 8.97
CA VAL A 149 -4.79 -14.30 9.43
C VAL A 149 -5.13 -14.51 10.90
N ALA A 150 -4.77 -13.57 11.77
CA ALA A 150 -5.06 -13.62 13.20
C ALA A 150 -6.58 -13.70 13.50
N SER A 151 -7.42 -13.14 12.62
CA SER A 151 -8.88 -13.22 12.78
C SER A 151 -9.43 -14.64 12.60
N TYR A 152 -8.77 -15.49 11.81
CA TYR A 152 -9.16 -16.89 11.66
C TYR A 152 -8.69 -17.74 12.84
N GLU A 153 -7.48 -17.51 13.34
CA GLU A 153 -6.93 -18.23 14.49
C GLU A 153 -7.83 -18.02 15.72
N LYS A 154 -8.19 -16.76 15.98
CA LYS A 154 -9.10 -16.43 17.10
C LYS A 154 -10.49 -17.06 16.95
N LYS A 155 -10.98 -17.21 15.71
CA LYS A 155 -12.29 -17.82 15.46
C LYS A 155 -12.25 -19.34 15.70
N SER A 156 -11.17 -20.02 15.31
CA SER A 156 -11.01 -21.46 15.54
C SER A 156 -10.99 -21.80 17.03
N GLU A 157 -10.34 -20.97 17.85
CA GLU A 157 -10.34 -21.13 19.32
C GLU A 157 -11.73 -20.96 19.97
N MET A 158 -12.63 -20.18 19.35
CA MET A 158 -13.99 -19.95 19.87
C MET A 158 -15.00 -21.01 19.41
N GLU A 159 -14.71 -21.78 18.35
CA GLU A 159 -15.58 -22.87 17.87
C GLU A 159 -15.35 -24.21 18.61
N ASP A 160 -14.32 -24.30 19.44
CA ASP A 160 -14.04 -25.49 20.31
C ASP A 160 -14.85 -25.53 21.62
N TRP A 161 -16.04 -24.90 21.66
CA TRP A 161 -16.99 -24.92 22.80
C TRP A 161 -18.11 -25.91 22.62
#